data_e864763dd8af4177139dfbbcaa4f9121
#
_entry.id   e864763dd8af4177139dfbbcaa4f9121
#
_cell.length_a   1.000
_cell.length_b   1.000
_cell.length_c   1.000
_cell.angle_alpha   90.00
_cell.angle_beta   90.00
_cell.angle_gamma   90.00
#
_symmetry.space_group_name_H-M   'P 1'
#
loop_
_entity.id
_entity.type
_entity.pdbx_description
1 polymer ?
#
loop_
_entity_poly.entity_id
_entity_poly.type
_entity_poly.pdbx_seq_one_letter_code
_entity_poly.pdbx_strand_id
1 'polypeptide(L)'
;MEPEIMTAISWGMVTTGAIGLIAAGTPLVRAVSRSLFGRAGGIFQYREASAFLTKPEEHAFDYLQKALSGRGHVCPKVRVADLVHVDPTSLRETGDRMRALAHIAQKHVDFVVLGPGYKPVFAVEVDDASHARADRRARDVFVNEVFAQAGLSLIRVKPFKLGRSRALAAAIDTLKGGQP
;
A
#
# COMPACT_ATOMS: atom_id res chain seq x y z
N MET A 1 51.97 29.53 14.77
CA MET A 1 52.27 28.49 13.76
C MET A 1 51.61 27.21 14.29
N GLU A 2 50.58 26.90 13.64
CA GLU A 2 49.34 26.15 13.82
C GLU A 2 49.43 24.73 14.39
N PRO A 3 48.54 24.31 15.30
CA PRO A 3 48.32 22.89 15.62
C PRO A 3 46.95 22.42 15.12
N GLU A 4 46.67 22.48 13.86
CA GLU A 4 45.36 22.05 13.30
C GLU A 4 45.39 20.80 12.41
N ILE A 5 46.54 20.11 12.28
CA ILE A 5 46.65 18.97 11.34
C ILE A 5 46.52 17.58 11.99
N MET A 6 46.47 17.49 13.35
CA MET A 6 46.49 16.19 14.03
C MET A 6 45.10 15.62 14.40
N THR A 7 44.03 16.35 14.22
CA THR A 7 42.68 15.85 14.56
C THR A 7 41.91 15.18 13.43
N ALA A 8 42.34 15.32 12.18
CA ALA A 8 41.64 14.76 11.02
C ALA A 8 41.95 13.27 10.72
N ILE A 9 43.03 12.71 11.29
CA ILE A 9 43.45 11.33 10.97
C ILE A 9 42.84 10.28 11.88
N SER A 10 42.34 10.65 13.08
CA SER A 10 41.84 9.68 14.04
C SER A 10 40.39 9.23 13.79
N TRP A 11 39.60 10.01 13.08
CA TRP A 11 38.18 9.66 12.79
C TRP A 11 38.00 8.77 11.54
N GLY A 12 38.93 8.80 10.60
CA GLY A 12 38.89 7.97 9.40
C GLY A 12 39.18 6.49 9.63
N MET A 13 39.96 6.14 10.68
CA MET A 13 40.33 4.76 10.94
C MET A 13 39.30 3.98 11.78
N VAL A 14 38.49 4.67 12.58
CA VAL A 14 37.49 3.99 13.42
C VAL A 14 36.26 3.59 12.62
N THR A 15 35.89 4.37 11.59
CA THR A 15 34.71 4.08 10.76
C THR A 15 34.93 2.94 9.76
N THR A 16 36.13 2.78 9.23
CA THR A 16 36.46 1.72 8.27
C THR A 16 36.55 0.34 8.93
N GLY A 17 37.01 0.28 10.19
CA GLY A 17 37.05 -0.97 10.97
C GLY A 17 35.68 -1.50 11.39
N ALA A 18 34.75 -0.60 11.74
CA ALA A 18 33.40 -0.98 12.18
C ALA A 18 32.54 -1.48 11.00
N ILE A 19 32.66 -0.90 9.83
CA ILE A 19 31.93 -1.31 8.62
C ILE A 19 32.47 -2.66 8.09
N GLY A 20 33.77 -2.90 8.17
CA GLY A 20 34.38 -4.17 7.78
C GLY A 20 33.96 -5.34 8.67
N LEU A 21 33.74 -5.12 9.98
CA LEU A 21 33.29 -6.17 10.92
C LEU A 21 31.81 -6.52 10.72
N ILE A 22 30.97 -5.59 10.27
CA ILE A 22 29.56 -5.85 9.96
C ILE A 22 29.43 -6.65 8.66
N ALA A 23 30.29 -6.42 7.66
CA ALA A 23 30.27 -7.15 6.40
C ALA A 23 30.79 -8.60 6.54
N ALA A 24 31.66 -8.90 7.50
CA ALA A 24 32.21 -10.22 7.74
C ALA A 24 31.32 -11.11 8.65
N GLY A 25 30.06 -10.73 8.92
CA GLY A 25 29.04 -11.42 9.66
C GLY A 25 29.57 -12.57 10.52
N THR A 26 30.08 -12.26 11.71
CA THR A 26 30.53 -13.30 12.64
C THR A 26 29.40 -14.31 12.86
N PRO A 27 29.72 -15.61 13.11
CA PRO A 27 28.70 -16.62 13.37
C PRO A 27 27.72 -16.23 14.49
N LEU A 28 28.14 -15.37 15.40
CA LEU A 28 27.31 -14.82 16.46
C LEU A 28 26.23 -13.87 15.92
N VAL A 29 26.55 -12.95 15.01
CA VAL A 29 25.55 -12.04 14.40
C VAL A 29 24.54 -12.84 13.58
N ARG A 30 24.98 -13.88 12.87
CA ARG A 30 24.08 -14.80 12.16
C ARG A 30 23.21 -15.63 13.12
N ALA A 31 23.73 -16.04 14.28
CA ALA A 31 22.97 -16.80 15.28
C ALA A 31 21.91 -15.91 15.95
N VAL A 32 22.27 -14.67 16.32
CA VAL A 32 21.34 -13.69 16.91
C VAL A 32 20.26 -13.27 15.90
N SER A 33 20.64 -13.02 14.65
CA SER A 33 19.69 -12.75 13.58
C SER A 33 18.71 -13.91 13.36
N ARG A 34 19.17 -15.16 13.40
CA ARG A 34 18.29 -16.35 13.31
C ARG A 34 17.35 -16.48 14.49
N SER A 35 17.78 -16.06 15.70
CA SER A 35 16.96 -16.13 16.91
C SER A 35 15.89 -15.05 16.95
N LEU A 36 16.22 -13.83 16.48
CA LEU A 36 15.31 -12.69 16.51
C LEU A 36 14.32 -12.65 15.34
N PHE A 37 14.72 -13.14 14.16
CA PHE A 37 13.88 -13.10 12.94
C PHE A 37 13.31 -14.46 12.54
N GLY A 38 13.42 -15.46 13.39
CA GLY A 38 12.94 -16.80 13.13
C GLY A 38 13.74 -17.51 12.01
N ARG A 39 13.24 -18.64 11.54
CA ARG A 39 13.85 -19.45 10.47
C ARG A 39 13.82 -18.81 9.06
N ALA A 40 13.75 -17.51 8.95
CA ALA A 40 13.86 -16.79 7.68
C ALA A 40 15.30 -16.77 7.12
N GLY A 41 16.10 -17.81 7.43
CA GLY A 41 17.47 -17.97 6.94
C GLY A 41 17.59 -18.66 5.58
N GLY A 42 16.51 -18.79 4.83
CA GLY A 42 16.59 -19.07 3.40
C GLY A 42 16.75 -17.73 2.68
N ILE A 43 17.82 -17.55 1.93
CA ILE A 43 17.92 -16.41 1.01
C ILE A 43 16.87 -16.69 -0.06
N PHE A 44 15.64 -16.14 0.14
CA PHE A 44 14.61 -16.22 -0.88
C PHE A 44 15.08 -15.44 -2.11
N GLN A 45 14.95 -16.06 -3.27
CA GLN A 45 15.22 -15.41 -4.53
C GLN A 45 13.93 -14.77 -5.03
N TYR A 46 14.01 -13.49 -5.36
CA TYR A 46 12.90 -12.73 -5.91
C TYR A 46 13.15 -12.51 -7.40
N ARG A 47 12.08 -12.51 -8.17
CA ARG A 47 12.10 -12.19 -9.61
C ARG A 47 11.04 -11.14 -9.86
N GLU A 48 11.25 -10.36 -10.89
CA GLU A 48 10.26 -9.41 -11.38
C GLU A 48 8.95 -10.14 -11.74
N ALA A 49 7.82 -9.53 -11.37
CA ALA A 49 6.52 -10.03 -11.78
C ALA A 49 6.33 -9.83 -13.29
N SER A 50 5.75 -10.81 -13.96
CA SER A 50 5.50 -10.77 -15.42
C SER A 50 4.50 -9.67 -15.82
N ALA A 51 3.60 -9.30 -14.92
CA ALA A 51 2.64 -8.20 -15.11
C ALA A 51 2.27 -7.60 -13.74
N PHE A 52 2.19 -6.29 -13.68
CA PHE A 52 1.75 -5.58 -12.49
C PHE A 52 0.22 -5.48 -12.42
N LEU A 53 -0.44 -5.25 -13.54
CA LEU A 53 -1.89 -5.23 -13.70
C LEU A 53 -2.34 -6.42 -14.56
N THR A 54 -3.51 -6.94 -14.28
CA THR A 54 -4.22 -7.88 -15.15
C THR A 54 -4.82 -7.12 -16.33
N LYS A 55 -5.17 -7.81 -17.41
CA LYS A 55 -5.82 -7.17 -18.59
C LYS A 55 -7.09 -6.38 -18.25
N PRO A 56 -8.02 -6.88 -17.40
CA PRO A 56 -9.16 -6.08 -16.95
C PRO A 56 -8.75 -4.82 -16.18
N GLU A 57 -7.71 -4.92 -15.33
CA GLU A 57 -7.19 -3.78 -14.57
C GLU A 57 -6.48 -2.77 -15.48
N GLU A 58 -5.70 -3.19 -16.48
CA GLU A 58 -5.10 -2.30 -17.47
C GLU A 58 -6.19 -1.47 -18.16
N HIS A 59 -7.26 -2.13 -18.63
CA HIS A 59 -8.38 -1.45 -19.26
C HIS A 59 -9.07 -0.44 -18.31
N ALA A 60 -9.24 -0.80 -17.05
CA ALA A 60 -9.82 0.09 -16.05
C ALA A 60 -8.90 1.27 -15.74
N PHE A 61 -7.60 1.05 -15.65
CA PHE A 61 -6.61 2.10 -15.45
C PHE A 61 -6.66 3.14 -16.58
N ASP A 62 -6.61 2.69 -17.83
CA ASP A 62 -6.69 3.54 -19.01
C ASP A 62 -8.00 4.34 -19.07
N TYR A 63 -9.12 3.69 -18.72
CA TYR A 63 -10.41 4.36 -18.65
C TYR A 63 -10.42 5.47 -17.60
N LEU A 64 -9.96 5.18 -16.37
CA LEU A 64 -9.89 6.15 -15.27
C LEU A 64 -8.99 7.33 -15.61
N GLN A 65 -7.81 7.08 -16.16
CA GLN A 65 -6.88 8.14 -16.59
C GLN A 65 -7.53 9.09 -17.61
N LYS A 66 -8.18 8.53 -18.61
CA LYS A 66 -8.90 9.32 -19.65
C LYS A 66 -10.08 10.08 -19.06
N ALA A 67 -10.89 9.43 -18.24
CA ALA A 67 -12.10 10.04 -17.66
C ALA A 67 -11.78 11.18 -16.69
N LEU A 68 -10.69 11.07 -15.93
CA LEU A 68 -10.22 12.13 -15.04
C LEU A 68 -9.61 13.33 -15.77
N SER A 69 -9.05 13.14 -16.96
CA SER A 69 -8.49 14.22 -17.78
C SER A 69 -7.56 15.16 -17.00
N GLY A 70 -6.68 14.63 -16.16
CA GLY A 70 -5.71 15.39 -15.35
C GLY A 70 -6.27 16.02 -14.05
N ARG A 71 -7.55 15.84 -13.74
CA ARG A 71 -8.18 16.39 -12.51
C ARG A 71 -7.95 15.54 -11.25
N GLY A 72 -7.22 14.47 -11.37
CA GLY A 72 -6.87 13.57 -10.27
C GLY A 72 -5.81 12.59 -10.70
N HIS A 73 -5.33 11.81 -9.72
CA HIS A 73 -4.30 10.80 -9.93
C HIS A 73 -4.86 9.41 -9.67
N VAL A 74 -4.59 8.48 -10.56
CA VAL A 74 -4.96 7.07 -10.38
C VAL A 74 -3.78 6.33 -9.79
N CYS A 75 -3.95 5.78 -8.59
CA CYS A 75 -2.96 4.95 -7.91
C CYS A 75 -3.41 3.49 -7.95
N PRO A 76 -2.68 2.59 -8.61
CA PRO A 76 -3.02 1.18 -8.65
C PRO A 76 -2.52 0.44 -7.41
N LYS A 77 -3.19 -0.67 -7.03
CA LYS A 77 -2.76 -1.62 -5.99
C LYS A 77 -2.45 -0.99 -4.64
N VAL A 78 -3.35 -0.14 -4.15
CA VAL A 78 -3.16 0.57 -2.88
C VAL A 78 -3.62 -0.30 -1.71
N ARG A 79 -2.80 -0.40 -0.66
CA ARG A 79 -3.18 -1.12 0.55
C ARG A 79 -4.27 -0.38 1.31
N VAL A 80 -5.24 -1.10 1.85
CA VAL A 80 -6.31 -0.53 2.67
C VAL A 80 -5.74 0.19 3.90
N ALA A 81 -4.69 -0.37 4.52
CA ALA A 81 -4.03 0.23 5.68
C ALA A 81 -3.32 1.58 5.40
N ASP A 82 -3.10 1.93 4.13
CA ASP A 82 -2.55 3.25 3.75
C ASP A 82 -3.66 4.30 3.57
N LEU A 83 -4.93 3.87 3.49
CA LEU A 83 -6.10 4.73 3.25
C LEU A 83 -6.88 5.03 4.52
N VAL A 84 -6.85 4.12 5.50
CA VAL A 84 -7.67 4.21 6.71
C VAL A 84 -6.83 4.02 7.97
N HIS A 85 -7.24 4.66 9.05
CA HIS A 85 -6.64 4.48 10.37
C HIS A 85 -7.64 3.85 11.34
N VAL A 86 -7.13 3.04 12.25
CA VAL A 86 -7.96 2.50 13.33
C VAL A 86 -8.32 3.63 14.28
N ASP A 87 -9.62 3.83 14.50
CA ASP A 87 -10.11 4.83 15.44
C ASP A 87 -9.71 4.43 16.89
N PRO A 88 -8.92 5.27 17.58
CA PRO A 88 -8.51 4.98 18.95
C PRO A 88 -9.69 4.78 19.92
N THR A 89 -10.83 5.42 19.66
CA THR A 89 -12.03 5.33 20.53
C THR A 89 -12.72 3.98 20.45
N SER A 90 -12.45 3.21 19.40
CA SER A 90 -12.98 1.85 19.21
C SER A 90 -12.17 0.77 19.95
N LEU A 91 -10.99 1.11 20.48
CA LEU A 91 -10.09 0.17 21.13
C LEU A 91 -10.51 -0.03 22.60
N ARG A 92 -10.70 -1.28 23.01
CA ARG A 92 -11.14 -1.65 24.36
C ARG A 92 -10.05 -2.30 25.19
N GLU A 93 -9.13 -3.03 24.53
CA GLU A 93 -8.10 -3.84 25.17
C GLU A 93 -6.72 -3.58 24.58
N THR A 94 -5.69 -3.88 25.39
CA THR A 94 -4.31 -3.90 24.88
C THR A 94 -4.19 -4.94 23.77
N GLY A 95 -3.72 -4.51 22.58
CA GLY A 95 -3.58 -5.37 21.41
C GLY A 95 -4.70 -5.24 20.37
N ASP A 96 -5.84 -4.59 20.68
CA ASP A 96 -6.91 -4.35 19.71
C ASP A 96 -6.42 -3.65 18.46
N ARG A 97 -5.55 -2.65 18.63
CA ARG A 97 -4.94 -1.91 17.52
C ARG A 97 -4.18 -2.84 16.58
N MET A 98 -3.38 -3.76 17.11
CA MET A 98 -2.61 -4.70 16.29
C MET A 98 -3.52 -5.69 15.59
N ARG A 99 -4.58 -6.17 16.25
CA ARG A 99 -5.60 -7.04 15.64
C ARG A 99 -6.31 -6.31 14.50
N ALA A 100 -6.80 -5.10 14.73
CA ALA A 100 -7.46 -4.30 13.71
C ALA A 100 -6.56 -4.01 12.51
N LEU A 101 -5.29 -3.61 12.76
CA LEU A 101 -4.31 -3.41 11.69
C LEU A 101 -4.04 -4.69 10.91
N ALA A 102 -3.90 -5.85 11.56
CA ALA A 102 -3.68 -7.14 10.90
C ALA A 102 -4.82 -7.48 9.93
N HIS A 103 -6.06 -7.11 10.25
CA HIS A 103 -7.21 -7.34 9.38
C HIS A 103 -7.16 -6.58 8.05
N ILE A 104 -6.55 -5.38 8.03
CA ILE A 104 -6.48 -4.52 6.83
C ILE A 104 -5.12 -4.53 6.14
N ALA A 105 -4.04 -4.94 6.84
CA ALA A 105 -2.65 -4.78 6.38
C ALA A 105 -2.35 -5.49 5.05
N GLN A 106 -2.97 -6.66 4.81
CA GLN A 106 -2.77 -7.45 3.60
C GLN A 106 -3.86 -7.26 2.55
N LYS A 107 -4.78 -6.31 2.77
CA LYS A 107 -5.85 -6.03 1.82
C LYS A 107 -5.47 -4.84 0.93
N HIS A 108 -5.79 -4.99 -0.35
CA HIS A 108 -5.54 -3.98 -1.37
C HIS A 108 -6.83 -3.71 -2.12
N VAL A 109 -6.97 -2.50 -2.61
CA VAL A 109 -7.95 -2.13 -3.64
C VAL A 109 -7.23 -1.95 -4.97
N ASP A 110 -7.93 -2.24 -6.06
CA ASP A 110 -7.30 -2.20 -7.39
C ASP A 110 -6.86 -0.79 -7.74
N PHE A 111 -7.68 0.22 -7.46
CA PHE A 111 -7.35 1.61 -7.73
C PHE A 111 -7.87 2.55 -6.64
N VAL A 112 -7.12 3.62 -6.40
CA VAL A 112 -7.55 4.78 -5.64
C VAL A 112 -7.40 6.01 -6.51
N VAL A 113 -8.41 6.87 -6.51
CA VAL A 113 -8.36 8.17 -7.15
C VAL A 113 -8.10 9.23 -6.10
N LEU A 114 -7.00 9.95 -6.29
CA LEU A 114 -6.63 11.09 -5.47
C LEU A 114 -7.07 12.38 -6.16
N GLY A 115 -7.67 13.28 -5.42
CA GLY A 115 -8.05 14.61 -5.84
C GLY A 115 -7.01 15.67 -5.47
N PRO A 116 -7.44 16.95 -5.40
CA PRO A 116 -6.58 18.06 -4.98
C PRO A 116 -5.93 17.79 -3.62
N GLY A 117 -4.65 18.15 -3.50
CA GLY A 117 -3.87 17.93 -2.29
C GLY A 117 -3.56 16.45 -2.01
N TYR A 118 -3.66 15.60 -3.03
CA TYR A 118 -3.40 14.15 -2.97
C TYR A 118 -4.30 13.39 -1.98
N LYS A 119 -5.49 13.92 -1.70
CA LYS A 119 -6.45 13.26 -0.82
C LYS A 119 -7.21 12.17 -1.54
N PRO A 120 -7.40 10.97 -0.94
CA PRO A 120 -8.28 9.95 -1.50
C PRO A 120 -9.71 10.48 -1.64
N VAL A 121 -10.30 10.32 -2.83
CA VAL A 121 -11.68 10.72 -3.12
C VAL A 121 -12.58 9.50 -3.19
N PHE A 122 -12.15 8.50 -3.94
CA PHE A 122 -12.83 7.21 -4.02
C PHE A 122 -11.86 6.10 -4.42
N ALA A 123 -12.24 4.86 -4.10
CA ALA A 123 -11.55 3.66 -4.55
C ALA A 123 -12.38 2.88 -5.57
N VAL A 124 -11.72 2.10 -6.41
CA VAL A 124 -12.36 1.26 -7.43
C VAL A 124 -11.82 -0.16 -7.32
N GLU A 125 -12.74 -1.12 -7.33
CA GLU A 125 -12.46 -2.56 -7.45
C GLU A 125 -13.02 -3.05 -8.77
N VAL A 126 -12.21 -3.80 -9.52
CA VAL A 126 -12.59 -4.38 -10.81
C VAL A 126 -13.01 -5.82 -10.59
N ASP A 127 -14.32 -6.05 -10.54
CA ASP A 127 -14.89 -7.37 -10.30
C ASP A 127 -14.79 -8.24 -11.57
N ASP A 128 -13.81 -9.14 -11.62
CA ASP A 128 -13.78 -10.21 -12.61
C ASP A 128 -14.64 -11.41 -12.12
N ALA A 129 -15.56 -11.84 -12.96
CA ALA A 129 -16.60 -12.83 -12.62
C ALA A 129 -16.05 -14.25 -12.36
N SER A 130 -14.73 -14.47 -12.48
CA SER A 130 -14.15 -15.81 -12.56
C SER A 130 -14.08 -16.60 -11.27
N HIS A 131 -14.33 -16.01 -10.07
CA HIS A 131 -14.12 -16.74 -8.80
C HIS A 131 -15.08 -16.36 -7.67
N ALA A 132 -16.30 -16.92 -7.70
CA ALA A 132 -17.25 -16.82 -6.58
C ALA A 132 -16.97 -17.86 -5.48
N ARG A 133 -16.02 -17.62 -4.57
CA ARG A 133 -15.81 -18.42 -3.36
C ARG A 133 -16.42 -17.72 -2.13
N ALA A 134 -16.95 -18.49 -1.16
CA ALA A 134 -17.54 -17.97 0.07
C ALA A 134 -16.58 -17.05 0.85
N ASP A 135 -15.29 -17.42 0.92
CA ASP A 135 -14.26 -16.65 1.60
C ASP A 135 -14.08 -15.25 1.00
N ARG A 136 -14.30 -15.09 -0.31
CA ARG A 136 -14.23 -13.80 -0.98
C ARG A 136 -15.38 -12.89 -0.57
N ARG A 137 -16.60 -13.43 -0.42
CA ARG A 137 -17.77 -12.63 0.03
C ARG A 137 -17.55 -12.05 1.41
N ALA A 138 -17.06 -12.84 2.37
CA ALA A 138 -16.76 -12.35 3.71
C ALA A 138 -15.71 -11.24 3.70
N ARG A 139 -14.65 -11.41 2.89
CA ARG A 139 -13.63 -10.38 2.69
C ARG A 139 -14.22 -9.11 2.08
N ASP A 140 -15.08 -9.24 1.09
CA ASP A 140 -15.70 -8.12 0.37
C ASP A 140 -16.65 -7.33 1.28
N VAL A 141 -17.44 -8.01 2.11
CA VAL A 141 -18.28 -7.38 3.14
C VAL A 141 -17.41 -6.58 4.11
N PHE A 142 -16.36 -7.18 4.64
CA PHE A 142 -15.45 -6.51 5.57
C PHE A 142 -14.79 -5.26 4.97
N VAL A 143 -14.27 -5.33 3.74
CA VAL A 143 -13.66 -4.18 3.07
C VAL A 143 -14.68 -3.07 2.84
N ASN A 144 -15.91 -3.42 2.43
CA ASN A 144 -17.01 -2.44 2.28
C ASN A 144 -17.33 -1.73 3.60
N GLU A 145 -17.38 -2.46 4.71
CA GLU A 145 -17.61 -1.90 6.05
C GLU A 145 -16.49 -0.94 6.46
N VAL A 146 -15.23 -1.32 6.25
CA VAL A 146 -14.06 -0.47 6.56
C VAL A 146 -14.13 0.84 5.77
N PHE A 147 -14.43 0.79 4.48
CA PHE A 147 -14.55 1.98 3.64
C PHE A 147 -15.74 2.86 4.05
N ALA A 148 -16.88 2.25 4.37
CA ALA A 148 -18.05 2.96 4.85
C ALA A 148 -17.79 3.68 6.19
N GLN A 149 -17.13 3.03 7.15
CA GLN A 149 -16.73 3.62 8.42
C GLN A 149 -15.74 4.78 8.24
N ALA A 150 -14.83 4.66 7.28
CA ALA A 150 -13.85 5.71 6.95
C ALA A 150 -14.44 6.87 6.14
N GLY A 151 -15.71 6.79 5.71
CA GLY A 151 -16.33 7.79 4.86
C GLY A 151 -15.76 7.85 3.44
N LEU A 152 -15.05 6.81 3.00
CA LEU A 152 -14.43 6.74 1.67
C LEU A 152 -15.25 5.82 0.76
N SER A 153 -15.65 6.33 -0.40
CA SER A 153 -16.43 5.56 -1.38
C SER A 153 -15.60 4.43 -1.99
N LEU A 154 -16.14 3.20 -1.97
CA LEU A 154 -15.61 2.04 -2.70
C LEU A 154 -16.59 1.65 -3.82
N ILE A 155 -16.15 1.74 -5.07
CA ILE A 155 -16.96 1.49 -6.26
C ILE A 155 -16.52 0.17 -6.89
N ARG A 156 -17.41 -0.82 -6.91
CA ARG A 156 -17.20 -2.09 -7.59
C ARG A 156 -17.75 -2.02 -9.00
N VAL A 157 -16.93 -2.39 -9.98
CA VAL A 157 -17.31 -2.30 -11.37
C VAL A 157 -16.81 -3.50 -12.17
N LYS A 158 -17.67 -4.03 -13.04
CA LYS A 158 -17.26 -5.05 -13.99
C LYS A 158 -16.49 -4.42 -15.16
N PRO A 159 -15.41 -5.04 -15.68
CA PRO A 159 -14.57 -4.45 -16.71
C PRO A 159 -15.36 -3.92 -17.93
N PHE A 160 -16.35 -4.69 -18.39
CA PHE A 160 -17.19 -4.33 -19.54
C PHE A 160 -18.29 -3.29 -19.23
N LYS A 161 -18.43 -2.85 -17.97
CA LYS A 161 -19.41 -1.84 -17.53
C LYS A 161 -18.78 -0.52 -17.07
N LEU A 162 -17.48 -0.32 -17.21
CA LEU A 162 -16.78 0.89 -16.74
C LEU A 162 -17.49 2.16 -17.22
N GLY A 163 -17.64 2.34 -18.53
CA GLY A 163 -18.28 3.52 -19.12
C GLY A 163 -19.81 3.60 -18.91
N ARG A 164 -20.44 2.58 -18.32
CA ARG A 164 -21.88 2.53 -18.04
C ARG A 164 -22.18 2.57 -16.53
N SER A 165 -21.16 2.61 -15.67
CA SER A 165 -21.35 2.66 -14.23
C SER A 165 -21.74 4.06 -13.78
N ARG A 166 -23.00 4.23 -13.36
CA ARG A 166 -23.51 5.51 -12.83
C ARG A 166 -22.74 5.94 -11.57
N ALA A 167 -22.42 4.99 -10.68
CA ALA A 167 -21.66 5.29 -9.48
C ALA A 167 -20.26 5.81 -9.79
N LEU A 168 -19.57 5.19 -10.77
CA LEU A 168 -18.23 5.64 -11.19
C LEU A 168 -18.31 7.02 -11.87
N ALA A 169 -19.29 7.23 -12.75
CA ALA A 169 -19.49 8.53 -13.40
C ALA A 169 -19.75 9.64 -12.36
N ALA A 170 -20.65 9.41 -11.41
CA ALA A 170 -20.93 10.36 -10.33
C ALA A 170 -19.69 10.68 -9.50
N ALA A 171 -18.89 9.69 -9.13
CA ALA A 171 -17.65 9.90 -8.38
C ALA A 171 -16.60 10.71 -9.18
N ILE A 172 -16.47 10.45 -10.48
CA ILE A 172 -15.60 11.25 -11.37
C ILE A 172 -16.12 12.70 -11.49
N ASP A 173 -17.43 12.90 -11.54
CA ASP A 173 -18.03 14.21 -11.67
C ASP A 173 -17.82 15.07 -10.40
N THR A 174 -17.67 14.49 -9.22
CA THR A 174 -17.29 15.25 -8.00
C THR A 174 -15.95 15.97 -8.15
N LEU A 175 -15.03 15.40 -8.92
CA LEU A 175 -13.73 16.02 -9.23
C LEU A 175 -13.83 17.12 -10.31
N LYS A 176 -14.93 17.15 -11.08
CA LYS A 176 -15.15 18.20 -12.08
C LYS A 176 -15.74 19.46 -11.46
N GLY A 177 -16.56 19.32 -10.41
CA GLY A 177 -17.21 20.43 -9.71
C GLY A 177 -16.35 21.14 -8.67
N GLY A 178 -15.19 20.60 -8.33
CA GLY A 178 -14.29 21.13 -7.29
C GLY A 178 -13.16 22.04 -7.81
N GLN A 179 -13.38 22.82 -8.86
CA GLN A 179 -12.45 23.91 -9.16
C GLN A 179 -12.73 25.09 -8.23
N PRO A 180 -11.67 25.67 -7.60
CA PRO A 180 -11.78 26.88 -6.80
C PRO A 180 -12.19 28.10 -7.63
#